data_fce1eae10068fc0cf191bc2c06e065f1
#
_entry.id   fce1eae10068fc0cf191bc2c06e065f1
#
_cell.length_a   1.000
_cell.length_b   1.000
_cell.length_c   1.000
_cell.angle_alpha   90.00
_cell.angle_beta   90.00
_cell.angle_gamma   90.00
#
_symmetry.space_group_name_H-M   'P 1'
#
loop_
_entity.id
_entity.type
_entity.pdbx_description
1 polymer ?
#
loop_
_entity_poly.entity_id
_entity_poly.type
_entity_poly.pdbx_seq_one_letter_code
_entity_poly.pdbx_strand_id
1 'polypeptide(L)'
;MAHVNGAQAVMDAAEAGVDSVEHGNFQNEESICCMAEHATIWVPTIVTVSNLLENGRYPAETLAWIFETQKKGLQLTFEKDVVLAAGSDAGAYGVLHGKGIREEERVMRKILGAENGQELEKRLAFGEKKIREKF
;
A
#
# COMPACT_ATOMS: atom_id res chain seq x y z
N MET A 1 3.37 -11.68 -7.99
CA MET A 1 2.99 -10.25 -7.83
C MET A 1 1.89 -9.89 -8.80
N ALA A 2 0.91 -9.11 -8.37
CA ALA A 2 -0.15 -8.59 -9.22
C ALA A 2 -0.27 -7.07 -9.09
N HIS A 3 -0.19 -6.35 -10.22
CA HIS A 3 -0.46 -4.93 -10.31
C HIS A 3 -1.96 -4.74 -10.57
N VAL A 4 -2.75 -4.47 -9.54
CA VAL A 4 -4.21 -4.38 -9.62
C VAL A 4 -4.75 -3.19 -8.84
N ASN A 5 -5.89 -2.67 -9.28
CA ASN A 5 -6.64 -1.60 -8.62
C ASN A 5 -8.13 -1.93 -8.61
N GLY A 6 -8.82 -1.49 -7.59
CA GLY A 6 -10.23 -1.79 -7.37
C GLY A 6 -10.45 -3.04 -6.52
N ALA A 7 -11.47 -2.99 -5.65
CA ALA A 7 -11.73 -4.04 -4.67
C ALA A 7 -11.91 -5.42 -5.31
N GLN A 8 -12.69 -5.53 -6.38
CA GLN A 8 -12.94 -6.81 -7.04
C GLN A 8 -11.66 -7.41 -7.62
N ALA A 9 -10.84 -6.62 -8.33
CA ALA A 9 -9.59 -7.12 -8.91
C ALA A 9 -8.58 -7.55 -7.85
N VAL A 10 -8.55 -6.90 -6.69
CA VAL A 10 -7.74 -7.30 -5.55
C VAL A 10 -8.21 -8.65 -4.98
N MET A 11 -9.53 -8.85 -4.83
CA MET A 11 -10.08 -10.13 -4.37
C MET A 11 -9.77 -11.25 -5.37
N ASP A 12 -10.03 -11.03 -6.65
CA ASP A 12 -9.73 -12.01 -7.71
C ASP A 12 -8.24 -12.41 -7.71
N ALA A 13 -7.34 -11.45 -7.51
CA ALA A 13 -5.91 -11.72 -7.41
C ALA A 13 -5.55 -12.53 -6.16
N ALA A 14 -6.11 -12.17 -5.00
CA ALA A 14 -5.86 -12.90 -3.74
C ALA A 14 -6.40 -14.33 -3.82
N GLU A 15 -7.62 -14.53 -4.32
CA GLU A 15 -8.23 -15.85 -4.54
C GLU A 15 -7.45 -16.70 -5.55
N ALA A 16 -6.85 -16.07 -6.57
CA ALA A 16 -5.96 -16.74 -7.52
C ALA A 16 -4.61 -17.14 -6.91
N GLY A 17 -4.34 -16.76 -5.66
CA GLY A 17 -3.14 -17.15 -4.93
C GLY A 17 -1.90 -16.36 -5.28
N VAL A 18 -2.02 -15.09 -5.65
CA VAL A 18 -0.85 -14.24 -5.83
C VAL A 18 -0.15 -13.98 -4.49
N ASP A 19 1.17 -13.93 -4.49
CA ASP A 19 1.95 -13.67 -3.28
C ASP A 19 1.84 -12.21 -2.82
N SER A 20 1.73 -11.25 -3.74
CA SER A 20 1.56 -9.84 -3.41
C SER A 20 0.67 -9.09 -4.40
N VAL A 21 0.01 -8.06 -3.86
CA VAL A 21 -0.75 -7.05 -4.59
C VAL A 21 0.00 -5.73 -4.50
N GLU A 22 0.31 -5.17 -5.66
CA GLU A 22 0.96 -3.88 -5.81
C GLU A 22 -0.11 -2.80 -6.03
N HIS A 23 0.05 -1.64 -5.42
CA HIS A 23 -0.86 -0.50 -5.38
C HIS A 23 -2.19 -0.80 -4.65
N GLY A 24 -3.10 -1.57 -5.26
CA GLY A 24 -4.39 -1.87 -4.65
C GLY A 24 -5.20 -0.60 -4.35
N ASN A 25 -5.23 0.37 -5.26
CA ASN A 25 -6.05 1.56 -5.09
C ASN A 25 -7.55 1.21 -5.08
N PHE A 26 -8.37 1.99 -4.39
CA PHE A 26 -9.82 1.81 -4.32
C PHE A 26 -10.27 0.50 -3.66
N GLN A 27 -9.52 0.06 -2.66
CA GLN A 27 -9.92 -1.07 -1.83
C GLN A 27 -11.06 -0.69 -0.88
N ASN A 28 -11.78 -1.72 -0.46
CA ASN A 28 -12.79 -1.67 0.59
C ASN A 28 -12.46 -2.68 1.69
N GLU A 29 -13.25 -2.74 2.75
CA GLU A 29 -13.03 -3.67 3.86
C GLU A 29 -13.05 -5.14 3.40
N GLU A 30 -13.92 -5.50 2.46
CA GLU A 30 -14.05 -6.86 1.94
C GLU A 30 -12.77 -7.32 1.23
N SER A 31 -12.19 -6.48 0.35
CA SER A 31 -10.93 -6.81 -0.33
C SER A 31 -9.73 -6.88 0.63
N ILE A 32 -9.71 -6.05 1.68
CA ILE A 32 -8.70 -6.12 2.73
C ILE A 32 -8.83 -7.43 3.52
N CYS A 33 -10.05 -7.83 3.91
CA CYS A 33 -10.28 -9.12 4.57
C CYS A 33 -9.87 -10.29 3.68
N CYS A 34 -10.21 -10.26 2.40
CA CYS A 34 -9.81 -11.29 1.44
C CYS A 34 -8.28 -11.45 1.36
N MET A 35 -7.52 -10.35 1.31
CA MET A 35 -6.05 -10.42 1.37
C MET A 35 -5.54 -11.04 2.68
N ALA A 36 -6.17 -10.74 3.82
CA ALA A 36 -5.79 -11.34 5.10
C ALA A 36 -6.02 -12.86 5.09
N GLU A 37 -7.18 -13.31 4.62
CA GLU A 37 -7.56 -14.73 4.53
C GLU A 37 -6.62 -15.55 3.63
N HIS A 38 -6.14 -14.94 2.54
CA HIS A 38 -5.24 -15.58 1.59
C HIS A 38 -3.75 -15.33 1.88
N ALA A 39 -3.43 -14.64 2.98
CA ALA A 39 -2.07 -14.25 3.35
C ALA A 39 -1.34 -13.48 2.22
N THR A 40 -2.09 -12.75 1.41
CA THR A 40 -1.57 -11.90 0.33
C THR A 40 -0.90 -10.67 0.92
N ILE A 41 0.31 -10.38 0.46
CA ILE A 41 1.08 -9.21 0.91
C ILE A 41 0.58 -7.97 0.18
N TRP A 42 0.28 -6.90 0.89
CA TRP A 42 -0.02 -5.61 0.26
C TRP A 42 1.19 -4.69 0.21
N VAL A 43 1.47 -4.17 -0.99
CA VAL A 43 2.54 -3.20 -1.26
C VAL A 43 1.89 -1.92 -1.83
N PRO A 44 1.45 -0.97 -0.98
CA PRO A 44 0.52 0.08 -1.36
C PRO A 44 1.09 1.18 -2.26
N THR A 45 2.40 1.43 -2.22
CA THR A 45 3.06 2.49 -3.03
C THR A 45 2.38 3.86 -2.93
N ILE A 46 1.97 4.25 -1.73
CA ILE A 46 1.19 5.48 -1.45
C ILE A 46 1.95 6.73 -1.92
N VAL A 47 3.27 6.67 -1.88
CA VAL A 47 4.15 7.77 -2.30
C VAL A 47 3.90 8.21 -3.74
N THR A 48 3.46 7.31 -4.63
CA THR A 48 3.15 7.64 -6.03
C THR A 48 2.00 8.64 -6.14
N VAL A 49 1.02 8.58 -5.24
CA VAL A 49 -0.12 9.50 -5.19
C VAL A 49 0.20 10.71 -4.32
N SER A 50 0.79 10.49 -3.14
CA SER A 50 1.08 11.58 -2.20
C SER A 50 1.99 12.66 -2.79
N ASN A 51 2.98 12.28 -3.61
CA ASN A 51 3.89 13.22 -4.27
C ASN A 51 3.24 14.00 -5.42
N LEU A 52 2.04 13.62 -5.84
CA LEU A 52 1.28 14.31 -6.88
C LEU A 52 0.27 15.32 -6.34
N LEU A 53 -0.10 15.25 -5.05
CA LEU A 53 -1.19 16.04 -4.48
C LEU A 53 -1.05 17.55 -4.71
N GLU A 54 0.18 18.06 -4.70
CA GLU A 54 0.46 19.50 -4.79
C GLU A 54 1.17 19.91 -6.09
N ASN A 55 1.35 19.00 -7.06
CA ASN A 55 2.17 19.29 -8.24
C ASN A 55 1.39 19.87 -9.44
N GLY A 56 0.06 19.93 -9.36
CA GLY A 56 -0.81 20.52 -10.39
C GLY A 56 -0.92 19.74 -11.70
N ARG A 57 -0.30 18.56 -11.81
CA ARG A 57 -0.32 17.75 -13.04
C ARG A 57 -1.64 17.05 -13.31
N TYR A 58 -2.34 16.68 -12.26
CA TYR A 58 -3.61 15.97 -12.29
C TYR A 58 -4.69 16.71 -11.50
N PRO A 59 -5.98 16.47 -11.78
CA PRO A 59 -7.06 17.07 -11.00
C PRO A 59 -6.92 16.78 -9.51
N ALA A 60 -6.88 17.83 -8.70
CA ALA A 60 -6.64 17.72 -7.25
C ALA A 60 -7.70 16.85 -6.56
N GLU A 61 -8.97 16.94 -6.97
CA GLU A 61 -10.06 16.14 -6.41
C GLU A 61 -9.86 14.64 -6.63
N THR A 62 -9.40 14.25 -7.83
CA THR A 62 -9.12 12.84 -8.16
C THR A 62 -7.99 12.30 -7.31
N LEU A 63 -6.89 13.05 -7.18
CA LEU A 63 -5.75 12.64 -6.35
C LEU A 63 -6.14 12.55 -4.87
N ALA A 64 -6.88 13.53 -4.37
CA ALA A 64 -7.37 13.52 -3.00
C ALA A 64 -8.25 12.30 -2.72
N TRP A 65 -9.14 11.96 -3.64
CA TRP A 65 -9.99 10.78 -3.52
C TRP A 65 -9.18 9.48 -3.47
N ILE A 66 -8.21 9.30 -4.40
CA ILE A 66 -7.33 8.12 -4.39
C ILE A 66 -6.56 8.05 -3.06
N PHE A 67 -5.96 9.16 -2.63
CA PHE A 67 -5.19 9.21 -1.40
C PHE A 67 -6.03 8.89 -0.16
N GLU A 68 -7.27 9.38 -0.08
CA GLU A 68 -8.17 9.05 1.03
C GLU A 68 -8.55 7.56 1.03
N THR A 69 -8.73 6.92 -0.12
CA THR A 69 -8.97 5.46 -0.17
C THR A 69 -7.74 4.67 0.28
N GLN A 70 -6.53 5.10 -0.11
CA GLN A 70 -5.27 4.47 0.35
C GLN A 70 -5.09 4.62 1.88
N LYS A 71 -5.40 5.79 2.44
CA LYS A 71 -5.35 6.03 3.89
C LYS A 71 -6.26 5.08 4.65
N LYS A 72 -7.53 4.97 4.21
CA LYS A 72 -8.50 4.04 4.81
C LYS A 72 -8.03 2.59 4.68
N GLY A 73 -7.55 2.19 3.52
CA GLY A 73 -6.98 0.87 3.29
C GLY A 73 -5.84 0.55 4.24
N LEU A 74 -4.91 1.48 4.45
CA LEU A 74 -3.78 1.31 5.37
C LEU A 74 -4.24 1.18 6.84
N GLN A 75 -5.24 1.94 7.26
CA GLN A 75 -5.83 1.83 8.60
C GLN A 75 -6.49 0.46 8.79
N LEU A 76 -7.31 0.02 7.83
CA LEU A 76 -7.95 -1.30 7.86
C LEU A 76 -6.93 -2.45 7.88
N THR A 77 -5.82 -2.32 7.18
CA THR A 77 -4.71 -3.29 7.19
C THR A 77 -4.18 -3.52 8.60
N PHE A 78 -4.11 -2.48 9.42
CA PHE A 78 -3.72 -2.59 10.83
C PHE A 78 -4.76 -3.30 11.70
N GLU A 79 -6.05 -3.13 11.38
CA GLU A 79 -7.15 -3.77 12.10
C GLU A 79 -7.34 -5.25 11.73
N LYS A 80 -7.05 -5.60 10.48
CA LYS A 80 -7.33 -6.93 9.91
C LYS A 80 -6.08 -7.80 9.75
N ASP A 81 -4.93 -7.36 10.25
CA ASP A 81 -3.66 -8.10 10.23
C ASP A 81 -3.17 -8.54 8.83
N VAL A 82 -3.47 -7.75 7.80
CA VAL A 82 -2.90 -7.96 6.45
C VAL A 82 -1.39 -7.77 6.50
N VAL A 83 -0.66 -8.64 5.82
CA VAL A 83 0.80 -8.50 5.69
C VAL A 83 1.11 -7.29 4.81
N LEU A 84 1.82 -6.31 5.40
CA LEU A 84 2.18 -5.06 4.74
C LEU A 84 3.68 -5.03 4.42
N ALA A 85 4.04 -4.70 3.19
CA ALA A 85 5.42 -4.45 2.81
C ALA A 85 5.57 -3.05 2.18
N ALA A 86 6.74 -2.44 2.38
CA ALA A 86 7.03 -1.16 1.76
C ALA A 86 7.51 -1.35 0.32
N GLY A 87 6.93 -0.58 -0.59
CA GLY A 87 7.35 -0.45 -1.98
C GLY A 87 7.10 0.97 -2.45
N SER A 88 7.97 1.52 -3.26
CA SER A 88 7.87 2.93 -3.68
C SER A 88 7.48 3.12 -5.14
N ASP A 89 7.53 2.08 -5.94
CA ASP A 89 7.39 2.20 -7.40
C ASP A 89 8.35 3.27 -7.97
N ALA A 90 9.63 3.22 -7.53
CA ALA A 90 10.64 4.19 -7.93
C ALA A 90 10.86 4.17 -9.45
N GLY A 91 10.79 5.36 -10.07
CA GLY A 91 10.70 5.56 -11.51
C GLY A 91 9.33 6.07 -11.95
N ALA A 92 8.28 5.88 -11.14
CA ALA A 92 7.03 6.61 -11.32
C ALA A 92 7.26 8.12 -11.20
N TYR A 93 6.41 8.91 -11.84
CA TYR A 93 6.56 10.36 -11.83
C TYR A 93 6.54 10.93 -10.40
N GLY A 94 7.58 11.65 -10.05
CA GLY A 94 7.74 12.24 -8.72
C GLY A 94 8.30 11.29 -7.66
N VAL A 95 8.65 10.04 -8.00
CA VAL A 95 9.25 9.07 -7.08
C VAL A 95 10.68 8.76 -7.48
N LEU A 96 11.65 9.25 -6.70
CA LEU A 96 13.07 9.12 -7.01
C LEU A 96 13.64 7.79 -6.52
N HIS A 97 14.48 7.17 -7.36
CA HIS A 97 15.28 6.01 -6.96
C HIS A 97 16.14 6.34 -5.72
N GLY A 98 16.22 5.39 -4.78
CA GLY A 98 16.97 5.52 -3.53
C GLY A 98 16.30 6.35 -2.44
N LYS A 99 15.30 7.20 -2.77
CA LYS A 99 14.56 8.00 -1.78
C LYS A 99 13.13 7.50 -1.56
N GLY A 100 12.49 6.99 -2.62
CA GLY A 100 11.08 6.64 -2.63
C GLY A 100 10.65 5.75 -1.48
N ILE A 101 11.45 4.74 -1.12
CA ILE A 101 11.12 3.81 -0.03
C ILE A 101 11.04 4.52 1.33
N ARG A 102 11.94 5.46 1.59
CA ARG A 102 11.90 6.25 2.85
C ARG A 102 10.74 7.24 2.86
N GLU A 103 10.37 7.75 1.70
CA GLU A 103 9.20 8.61 1.55
C GLU A 103 7.92 7.81 1.76
N GLU A 104 7.84 6.59 1.24
CA GLU A 104 6.72 5.67 1.47
C GLU A 104 6.52 5.40 2.96
N GLU A 105 7.56 4.97 3.67
CA GLU A 105 7.50 4.75 5.11
C GLU A 105 7.09 6.01 5.89
N ARG A 106 7.58 7.18 5.48
CA ARG A 106 7.22 8.46 6.10
C ARG A 106 5.73 8.77 5.91
N VAL A 107 5.20 8.54 4.72
CA VAL A 107 3.77 8.75 4.42
C VAL A 107 2.91 7.80 5.21
N MET A 108 3.25 6.50 5.26
CA MET A 108 2.56 5.51 6.08
C MET A 108 2.55 5.91 7.56
N ARG A 109 3.69 6.30 8.10
CA ARG A 109 3.82 6.77 9.50
C ARG A 109 2.97 8.00 9.78
N LYS A 110 2.89 8.94 8.83
CA LYS A 110 2.04 10.13 8.95
C LYS A 110 0.55 9.77 8.97
N ILE A 111 0.14 8.78 8.17
CA ILE A 111 -1.25 8.32 8.09
C ILE A 111 -1.67 7.60 9.38
N LEU A 112 -0.82 6.74 9.91
CA LEU A 112 -1.12 5.89 11.05
C LEU A 112 -0.92 6.56 12.41
N GLY A 113 -0.23 7.71 12.44
CA GLY A 113 0.11 8.40 13.68
C GLY A 113 1.40 7.89 14.34
N ALA A 114 1.99 8.75 15.19
CA ALA A 114 3.27 8.45 15.84
C ALA A 114 3.19 7.26 16.82
N GLU A 115 2.04 7.06 17.43
CA GLU A 115 1.74 5.98 18.36
C GLU A 115 1.85 4.59 17.73
N ASN A 116 1.57 4.48 16.44
CA ASN A 116 1.67 3.23 15.67
C ASN A 116 3.06 3.02 15.01
N GLY A 117 4.01 3.93 15.24
CA GLY A 117 5.29 3.92 14.54
C GLY A 117 6.12 2.64 14.76
N GLN A 118 6.19 2.12 15.98
CA GLN A 118 6.90 0.88 16.29
C GLN A 118 6.22 -0.35 15.70
N GLU A 119 4.90 -0.38 15.73
CA GLU A 119 4.13 -1.47 15.14
C GLU A 119 4.28 -1.47 13.61
N LEU A 120 4.24 -0.32 12.98
CA LEU A 120 4.50 -0.18 11.55
C LEU A 120 5.88 -0.74 11.17
N GLU A 121 6.94 -0.39 11.91
CA GLU A 121 8.30 -0.91 11.66
C GLU A 121 8.35 -2.44 11.72
N LYS A 122 7.70 -3.04 12.72
CA LYS A 122 7.64 -4.51 12.85
C LYS A 122 6.89 -5.15 11.67
N ARG A 123 5.77 -4.57 11.28
CA ARG A 123 4.95 -5.09 10.16
C ARG A 123 5.69 -4.96 8.83
N LEU A 124 6.36 -3.85 8.57
CA LEU A 124 7.16 -3.66 7.36
C LEU A 124 8.36 -4.63 7.32
N ALA A 125 9.08 -4.81 8.43
CA ALA A 125 10.17 -5.78 8.50
C ALA A 125 9.67 -7.22 8.29
N PHE A 126 8.50 -7.57 8.82
CA PHE A 126 7.89 -8.86 8.57
C PHE A 126 7.50 -9.03 7.10
N GLY A 127 6.86 -8.02 6.50
CA GLY A 127 6.47 -8.03 5.08
C GLY A 127 7.69 -8.12 4.16
N GLU A 128 8.75 -7.35 4.41
CA GLU A 128 10.00 -7.44 3.68
C GLU A 128 10.58 -8.87 3.73
N LYS A 129 10.60 -9.49 4.90
CA LYS A 129 11.03 -10.88 5.05
C LYS A 129 10.17 -11.81 4.19
N LYS A 130 8.85 -11.64 4.20
CA LYS A 130 7.93 -12.46 3.40
C LYS A 130 8.15 -12.29 1.90
N ILE A 131 8.34 -11.07 1.42
CA ILE A 131 8.68 -10.79 0.00
C ILE A 131 9.98 -11.52 -0.38
N ARG A 132 11.05 -11.42 0.44
CA ARG A 132 12.34 -12.08 0.17
C ARG A 132 12.27 -13.61 0.22
N GLU A 133 11.31 -14.20 0.93
CA GLU A 133 11.09 -15.64 0.96
C GLU A 133 10.40 -16.13 -0.33
N LYS A 134 9.74 -15.25 -1.07
CA LYS A 134 8.97 -15.56 -2.28
C LYS A 134 9.72 -15.28 -3.59
N PHE A 135 10.60 -14.29 -3.59
CA PHE A 135 11.35 -13.81 -4.74
C PHE A 135 12.86 -13.73 -4.47
#